data_7805e8f9131d7e42c569dc543f956728
#
_entry.id   7805e8f9131d7e42c569dc543f956728
#
_cell.length_a   1.000
_cell.length_b   1.000
_cell.length_c   1.000
_cell.angle_alpha   90.00
_cell.angle_beta   90.00
_cell.angle_gamma   90.00
#
_symmetry.space_group_name_H-M   'P 1'
#
loop_
_entity.id
_entity.type
_entity.pdbx_description
1 polymer ?
#
loop_
_entity_poly.entity_id
_entity_poly.type
_entity_poly.pdbx_seq_one_letter_code
_entity_poly.pdbx_strand_id
1 'polypeptide(L)' 'SEEALNQVVQDALKSQGATSKKDFGRLMKFLNEKLAGAADNKRLSEILGRHLK' A
#
# COMPACT_ATOMS: atom_id res chain seq x y z
N SER A 1 7.78 11.15 3.43
CA SER A 1 8.98 10.32 3.46
C SER A 1 8.65 8.87 3.17
N GLU A 2 9.66 8.11 2.81
CA GLU A 2 9.48 6.70 2.50
C GLU A 2 9.05 5.90 3.74
N GLU A 3 9.55 6.28 4.89
CA GLU A 3 9.17 5.63 6.14
C GLU A 3 7.68 5.80 6.42
N ALA A 4 7.16 6.99 6.15
CA ALA A 4 5.74 7.26 6.35
C ALA A 4 4.91 6.41 5.40
N LEU A 5 5.33 6.30 4.14
CA LEU A 5 4.64 5.46 3.17
C LEU A 5 4.67 3.99 3.59
N ASN A 6 5.83 3.53 4.06
CA ASN A 6 5.96 2.16 4.57
C ASN A 6 4.97 1.89 5.68
N GLN A 7 4.86 2.82 6.62
CA GLN A 7 3.96 2.66 7.75
C GLN A 7 2.51 2.57 7.29
N VAL A 8 2.13 3.43 6.35
CA VAL A 8 0.77 3.42 5.82
C VAL A 8 0.48 2.10 5.11
N VAL A 9 1.44 1.60 4.33
CA VAL A 9 1.29 0.32 3.64
C VAL A 9 1.11 -0.82 4.63
N GLN A 10 1.95 -0.85 5.67
CA GLN A 10 1.85 -1.88 6.70
C GLN A 10 0.49 -1.85 7.40
N ASP A 11 0.01 -0.66 7.72
CA ASP A 11 -1.29 -0.50 8.35
C ASP A 11 -2.41 -0.99 7.43
N ALA A 12 -2.31 -0.70 6.14
CA ALA A 12 -3.28 -1.16 5.17
C ALA A 12 -3.29 -2.69 5.08
N LEU A 13 -2.12 -3.30 5.06
CA LEU A 13 -2.00 -4.75 5.02
C LEU A 13 -2.67 -5.40 6.22
N LYS A 14 -2.44 -4.86 7.40
CA LYS A 14 -3.06 -5.36 8.61
C LYS A 14 -4.56 -5.16 8.60
N SER A 15 -4.99 -3.97 8.20
CA SER A 15 -6.41 -3.61 8.19
C SER A 15 -7.20 -4.49 7.22
N GLN A 16 -6.61 -4.79 6.06
CA GLN A 16 -7.28 -5.59 5.04
C GLN A 16 -7.00 -7.09 5.19
N GLY A 17 -6.08 -7.45 6.05
CA GLY A 17 -5.68 -8.85 6.21
C GLY A 17 -5.04 -9.42 4.96
N ALA A 18 -4.40 -8.57 4.17
CA ALA A 18 -3.85 -8.95 2.87
C ALA A 18 -2.39 -9.35 3.00
N THR A 19 -2.03 -10.48 2.40
CA THR A 19 -0.66 -10.97 2.41
C THR A 19 -0.22 -11.45 1.04
N SER A 20 -1.11 -11.42 0.06
CA SER A 20 -0.90 -12.01 -1.26
C SER A 20 -0.94 -10.94 -2.34
N LYS A 21 -0.21 -11.16 -3.42
CA LYS A 21 -0.22 -10.26 -4.58
C LYS A 21 -1.61 -10.16 -5.22
N LYS A 22 -2.49 -11.09 -4.95
CA LYS A 22 -3.87 -11.04 -5.45
C LYS A 22 -4.60 -9.80 -4.94
N ASP A 23 -4.20 -9.30 -3.79
CA ASP A 23 -4.83 -8.13 -3.18
C ASP A 23 -4.18 -6.82 -3.59
N PHE A 24 -3.17 -6.87 -4.46
CA PHE A 24 -2.40 -5.71 -4.86
C PHE A 24 -3.29 -4.57 -5.36
N GLY A 25 -4.16 -4.86 -6.32
CA GLY A 25 -5.05 -3.83 -6.88
C GLY A 25 -5.98 -3.23 -5.85
N ARG A 26 -6.54 -4.08 -5.00
CA ARG A 26 -7.44 -3.62 -3.95
C ARG A 26 -6.71 -2.73 -2.95
N LEU A 27 -5.51 -3.13 -2.56
CA LEU A 27 -4.70 -2.35 -1.63
C LEU A 27 -4.26 -1.02 -2.23
N MET A 28 -3.91 -1.02 -3.52
CA MET A 28 -3.56 0.21 -4.21
C MET A 28 -4.72 1.19 -4.19
N LYS A 29 -5.92 0.71 -4.47
CA LYS A 29 -7.11 1.54 -4.44
C LYS A 29 -7.36 2.09 -3.03
N PHE A 30 -7.24 1.23 -2.03
CA PHE A 30 -7.42 1.61 -0.63
C PHE A 30 -6.42 2.70 -0.23
N LEU A 31 -5.16 2.52 -0.59
CA LEU A 31 -4.10 3.47 -0.26
C LEU A 31 -4.29 4.80 -0.98
N ASN A 32 -4.70 4.76 -2.24
CA ASN A 32 -4.96 5.98 -3.00
C ASN A 32 -6.09 6.79 -2.37
N GLU A 33 -7.14 6.14 -1.94
CA GLU A 33 -8.24 6.82 -1.27
C GLU A 33 -7.81 7.38 0.07
N LYS A 34 -7.05 6.59 0.82
CA LYS A 34 -6.59 7.00 2.15
C LYS A 34 -5.64 8.20 2.08
N LEU A 35 -4.76 8.21 1.09
CA LEU A 35 -3.77 9.26 0.93
C LEU A 35 -4.26 10.41 0.05
N ALA A 36 -5.43 10.25 -0.56
CA ALA A 36 -6.08 11.28 -1.38
C ALA A 36 -5.16 11.82 -2.49
N GLY A 37 -4.38 10.94 -3.09
CA GLY A 37 -3.48 11.31 -4.17
C GLY A 37 -2.22 12.06 -3.73
N ALA A 38 -1.99 12.15 -2.43
CA ALA A 38 -0.82 12.86 -1.91
C ALA A 38 0.48 12.05 -2.09
N ALA A 39 0.37 10.76 -2.39
CA ALA A 39 1.54 9.91 -2.56
C ALA A 39 1.70 9.48 -4.01
N ASP A 40 2.94 9.26 -4.41
CA ASP A 40 3.28 8.78 -5.74
C ASP A 40 2.88 7.31 -5.87
N ASN A 41 2.00 7.01 -6.82
CA ASN A 41 1.53 5.64 -7.05
C ASN A 41 2.66 4.69 -7.38
N LYS A 42 3.67 5.16 -8.07
CA LYS A 42 4.84 4.35 -8.39
C LYS A 42 5.56 3.89 -7.13
N ARG A 43 5.76 4.81 -6.20
CA ARG A 43 6.37 4.49 -4.90
C ARG A 43 5.51 3.52 -4.12
N LEU A 44 4.22 3.78 -4.08
CA LEU A 44 3.29 2.91 -3.36
C LEU A 44 3.35 1.49 -3.92
N SER A 45 3.35 1.36 -5.23
CA SER A 45 3.36 0.03 -5.84
C SER A 45 4.67 -0.71 -5.55
N GLU A 46 5.79 0.00 -5.52
CA GLU A 46 7.08 -0.61 -5.18
C GLU A 46 7.09 -1.11 -3.74
N ILE A 47 6.65 -0.26 -2.83
CA ILE A 47 6.63 -0.62 -1.40
C ILE A 47 5.66 -1.77 -1.17
N LEU A 48 4.48 -1.67 -1.75
CA LEU A 48 3.47 -2.70 -1.60
C LEU A 48 3.95 -4.04 -2.14
N GLY A 49 4.61 -4.02 -3.29
CA GLY A 49 5.15 -5.24 -3.89
C GLY A 49 6.20 -5.92 -3.03
N ARG A 50 6.92 -5.16 -2.22
CA ARG A 50 7.91 -5.72 -1.30
C ARG A 50 7.25 -6.47 -0.15
N HIS A 51 6.08 -6.00 0.29
CA HIS A 51 5.38 -6.59 1.42
C HIS A 51 4.49 -7.77 1.04
N LEU A 52 4.03 -7.79 -0.21
CA LEU A 52 3.16 -8.87 -0.67
C LEU A 52 3.99 -10.03 -1.25
N LYS A 53 3.53 -11.24 -1.03
CA LYS A 53 4.23 -12.44 -1.52
C LYS A 53 3.38 -13.26 -2.49
#